data_ed8e6606e63c6b416106c0d3bd613f6f
#
_entry.id   ed8e6606e63c6b416106c0d3bd613f6f
#
_cell.length_a   1.000
_cell.length_b   1.000
_cell.length_c   1.000
_cell.angle_alpha   90.00
_cell.angle_beta   90.00
_cell.angle_gamma   90.00
#
_symmetry.space_group_name_H-M   'P 1'
#
loop_
_entity.id
_entity.type
_entity.pdbx_description
1 polymer ?
#
loop_
_entity_poly.entity_id
_entity_poly.type
_entity_poly.pdbx_seq_one_letter_code
_entity_poly.pdbx_strand_id
1 'polypeptide(L)'
;MSLLLAIFAIFGWQPALATAIQAVNVTPEQVTVQFDDTVENASAFVLDDPYRIAIDIAGARAGSDTGRAGPIRGVRQGQYDPQTARLVLDLARPAIFQNGRFSDDGRAFTLDIRPASRVQFANAADAGRASFLPPVAFRARPPRGRGELTVRLPRATPSDQMELPEIQGPRGRPLVVIDAGHGGHDPGAISPFGNRHEKDITLAIALATRDALLRSGRVRVALTRDDDRFLVLRERYEIARRLGGELFISIHADAAENRDASGATIYTLSEVASDQETARLARRENSADIINGVNLGGEDDDVRSILIDLTQRETMNISARFASLLRREAGDDMPFRNDYHRFAGFAVLKAPDMPSILFESGYLTNSDDARRLFSRDGQRAVARGLAEAIETHFARRLTSTD
;
A
#
# COMPACT_ATOMS: atom_id res chain seq x y z
N MET A 1 -44.06 -3.75 -49.39
CA MET A 1 -44.13 -3.79 -47.90
C MET A 1 -43.07 -4.80 -47.44
N SER A 2 -41.86 -4.33 -47.21
CA SER A 2 -40.73 -5.19 -46.80
C SER A 2 -40.49 -4.97 -45.31
N LEU A 3 -40.62 -6.04 -44.57
CA LEU A 3 -40.42 -6.09 -43.12
C LEU A 3 -38.93 -6.30 -42.83
N LEU A 4 -38.25 -5.25 -42.28
CA LEU A 4 -36.88 -5.34 -41.78
C LEU A 4 -36.92 -5.92 -40.36
N LEU A 5 -36.40 -7.14 -40.21
CA LEU A 5 -36.15 -7.74 -38.87
C LEU A 5 -34.83 -7.20 -38.33
N ALA A 6 -34.87 -6.40 -37.27
CA ALA A 6 -33.71 -5.98 -36.52
C ALA A 6 -33.35 -7.07 -35.53
N ILE A 7 -32.22 -7.74 -35.73
CA ILE A 7 -31.62 -8.67 -34.74
C ILE A 7 -30.85 -7.85 -33.72
N PHE A 8 -31.42 -7.72 -32.52
CA PHE A 8 -30.70 -7.24 -31.35
C PHE A 8 -29.75 -8.34 -30.82
N ALA A 9 -28.48 -8.20 -31.09
CA ALA A 9 -27.46 -9.03 -30.44
C ALA A 9 -27.31 -8.55 -28.96
N ILE A 10 -27.88 -9.34 -28.06
CA ILE A 10 -27.63 -9.15 -26.60
C ILE A 10 -26.21 -9.64 -26.34
N PHE A 11 -25.25 -8.71 -26.25
CA PHE A 11 -23.95 -9.00 -25.67
C PHE A 11 -24.14 -9.24 -24.17
N GLY A 12 -24.30 -10.51 -23.79
CA GLY A 12 -24.26 -10.90 -22.40
C GLY A 12 -22.88 -10.62 -21.81
N TRP A 13 -22.84 -9.81 -20.80
CA TRP A 13 -21.68 -9.62 -19.94
C TRP A 13 -21.37 -10.96 -19.28
N GLN A 14 -20.35 -11.66 -19.74
CA GLN A 14 -19.82 -12.82 -19.03
C GLN A 14 -18.91 -12.31 -17.92
N PRO A 15 -19.21 -12.59 -16.64
CA PRO A 15 -18.29 -12.28 -15.57
C PRO A 15 -16.97 -13.02 -15.86
N ALA A 16 -15.84 -12.32 -15.67
CA ALA A 16 -14.53 -12.93 -15.78
C ALA A 16 -14.51 -14.19 -14.90
N LEU A 17 -14.17 -15.33 -15.47
CA LEU A 17 -14.10 -16.59 -14.74
C LEU A 17 -13.02 -16.44 -13.66
N ALA A 18 -13.40 -16.54 -12.39
CA ALA A 18 -12.45 -16.52 -11.29
C ALA A 18 -11.40 -17.63 -11.47
N THR A 19 -10.14 -17.30 -11.24
CA THR A 19 -8.99 -18.20 -11.33
C THR A 19 -9.20 -19.45 -10.49
N ALA A 20 -8.94 -20.65 -11.02
CA ALA A 20 -9.16 -21.89 -10.27
C ALA A 20 -7.88 -22.31 -9.52
N ILE A 21 -8.03 -22.74 -8.26
CA ILE A 21 -6.98 -23.45 -7.54
C ILE A 21 -6.84 -24.84 -8.18
N GLN A 22 -5.67 -25.08 -8.80
CA GLN A 22 -5.39 -26.35 -9.49
C GLN A 22 -4.80 -27.41 -8.57
N ALA A 23 -3.88 -27.00 -7.68
CA ALA A 23 -3.21 -27.91 -6.76
C ALA A 23 -2.80 -27.20 -5.47
N VAL A 24 -2.77 -27.98 -4.39
CA VAL A 24 -2.20 -27.56 -3.11
C VAL A 24 -1.16 -28.60 -2.69
N ASN A 25 0.11 -28.21 -2.71
CA ASN A 25 1.23 -29.02 -2.28
C ASN A 25 1.62 -28.67 -0.85
N VAL A 26 1.69 -29.67 0.02
CA VAL A 26 1.98 -29.51 1.43
C VAL A 26 3.25 -30.24 1.78
N THR A 27 4.21 -29.54 2.37
CA THR A 27 5.41 -30.10 3.00
C THR A 27 5.41 -29.77 4.50
N PRO A 28 6.31 -30.32 5.32
CA PRO A 28 6.39 -29.96 6.74
C PRO A 28 6.67 -28.48 7.02
N GLU A 29 7.25 -27.76 6.05
CA GLU A 29 7.74 -26.39 6.20
C GLU A 29 7.05 -25.39 5.27
N GLN A 30 6.26 -25.87 4.30
CA GLN A 30 5.66 -25.01 3.28
C GLN A 30 4.31 -25.53 2.80
N VAL A 31 3.45 -24.59 2.44
CA VAL A 31 2.24 -24.87 1.63
C VAL A 31 2.33 -24.04 0.35
N THR A 32 2.22 -24.69 -0.80
CA THR A 32 2.21 -24.05 -2.10
C THR A 32 0.86 -24.29 -2.78
N VAL A 33 0.19 -23.19 -3.14
CA VAL A 33 -1.08 -23.19 -3.88
C VAL A 33 -0.79 -22.81 -5.31
N GLN A 34 -1.23 -23.63 -6.28
CA GLN A 34 -1.06 -23.39 -7.72
C GLN A 34 -2.39 -22.98 -8.35
N PHE A 35 -2.34 -22.07 -9.29
CA PHE A 35 -3.48 -21.46 -9.98
C PHE A 35 -3.37 -21.67 -11.50
N ASP A 36 -4.51 -21.70 -12.18
CA ASP A 36 -4.57 -21.74 -13.66
C ASP A 36 -4.24 -20.38 -14.29
N ASP A 37 -4.46 -19.29 -13.55
CA ASP A 37 -4.07 -17.93 -13.93
C ASP A 37 -3.65 -17.13 -12.68
N THR A 38 -3.35 -15.85 -12.82
CA THR A 38 -3.00 -14.97 -11.71
C THR A 38 -4.20 -14.67 -10.81
N VAL A 39 -3.95 -14.45 -9.53
CA VAL A 39 -4.95 -14.09 -8.52
C VAL A 39 -4.72 -12.64 -8.06
N GLU A 40 -5.71 -12.03 -7.42
CA GLU A 40 -5.62 -10.64 -6.98
C GLU A 40 -4.66 -10.47 -5.80
N ASN A 41 -4.82 -11.28 -4.77
CA ASN A 41 -3.93 -11.32 -3.60
C ASN A 41 -4.10 -12.63 -2.82
N ALA A 42 -3.18 -12.90 -1.91
CA ALA A 42 -3.34 -13.90 -0.87
C ALA A 42 -3.18 -13.24 0.49
N SER A 43 -3.90 -13.73 1.49
CA SER A 43 -3.70 -13.31 2.88
C SER A 43 -3.75 -14.50 3.82
N ALA A 44 -2.90 -14.52 4.85
CA ALA A 44 -2.84 -15.58 5.84
C ALA A 44 -3.03 -15.04 7.26
N PHE A 45 -3.67 -15.84 8.11
CA PHE A 45 -3.89 -15.54 9.51
C PHE A 45 -4.01 -16.81 10.33
N VAL A 46 -3.70 -16.71 11.62
CA VAL A 46 -3.74 -17.81 12.57
C VAL A 46 -5.07 -17.79 13.30
N LEU A 47 -5.65 -18.96 13.51
CA LEU A 47 -6.87 -19.17 14.28
C LEU A 47 -6.61 -20.14 15.42
N ASP A 48 -6.91 -19.70 16.65
CA ASP A 48 -6.79 -20.54 17.84
C ASP A 48 -8.07 -21.36 18.09
N ASP A 49 -7.93 -22.46 18.80
CA ASP A 49 -8.96 -23.42 19.22
C ASP A 49 -9.96 -23.84 18.10
N PRO A 50 -9.65 -24.91 17.35
CA PRO A 50 -8.38 -25.64 17.30
C PRO A 50 -7.31 -24.89 16.50
N TYR A 51 -6.03 -25.30 16.62
CA TYR A 51 -4.91 -24.71 15.90
C TYR A 51 -5.10 -24.79 14.39
N ARG A 52 -5.17 -23.62 13.73
CA ARG A 52 -5.37 -23.50 12.28
C ARG A 52 -4.60 -22.34 11.70
N ILE A 53 -4.23 -22.44 10.43
CA ILE A 53 -3.83 -21.31 9.62
C ILE A 53 -4.86 -21.21 8.48
N ALA A 54 -5.46 -20.04 8.29
CA ALA A 54 -6.33 -19.77 7.16
C ALA A 54 -5.56 -18.95 6.12
N ILE A 55 -5.80 -19.28 4.84
CA ILE A 55 -5.27 -18.55 3.68
C ILE A 55 -6.47 -18.17 2.81
N ASP A 56 -6.70 -16.87 2.63
CA ASP A 56 -7.70 -16.33 1.72
C ASP A 56 -7.01 -15.91 0.43
N ILE A 57 -7.59 -16.27 -0.69
CA ILE A 57 -7.07 -15.96 -2.03
C ILE A 57 -8.18 -15.26 -2.81
N ALA A 58 -8.01 -13.94 -2.97
CA ALA A 58 -8.95 -13.13 -3.72
C ALA A 58 -8.75 -13.32 -5.23
N GLY A 59 -9.86 -13.32 -5.98
CA GLY A 59 -9.89 -13.62 -7.40
C GLY A 59 -9.85 -15.13 -7.71
N ALA A 60 -9.94 -16.01 -6.69
CA ALA A 60 -9.85 -17.45 -6.87
C ALA A 60 -11.14 -18.19 -6.54
N ARG A 61 -11.33 -19.34 -7.23
CA ARG A 61 -12.31 -20.36 -6.88
C ARG A 61 -11.63 -21.54 -6.20
N ALA A 62 -12.28 -22.04 -5.14
CA ALA A 62 -11.82 -23.20 -4.41
C ALA A 62 -11.72 -24.45 -5.29
N GLY A 63 -10.66 -25.24 -5.10
CA GLY A 63 -10.46 -26.55 -5.69
C GLY A 63 -10.97 -27.67 -4.78
N SER A 64 -10.35 -28.84 -4.90
CA SER A 64 -10.61 -30.00 -4.03
C SER A 64 -9.64 -30.06 -2.85
N ASP A 65 -10.07 -30.64 -1.75
CA ASP A 65 -9.26 -30.80 -0.55
C ASP A 65 -8.07 -31.72 -0.80
N THR A 66 -6.88 -31.34 -0.29
CA THR A 66 -5.68 -32.15 -0.47
C THR A 66 -4.63 -31.89 0.62
N GLY A 67 -3.81 -32.92 0.86
CA GLY A 67 -2.50 -32.81 1.50
C GLY A 67 -2.47 -32.97 3.03
N ARG A 68 -1.44 -33.71 3.49
CA ARG A 68 -1.02 -33.83 4.89
C ARG A 68 0.50 -33.86 4.92
N ALA A 69 1.15 -33.05 5.77
CA ALA A 69 2.58 -33.15 6.01
C ALA A 69 3.00 -32.40 7.28
N GLY A 70 3.91 -32.96 8.05
CA GLY A 70 4.48 -32.34 9.23
C GLY A 70 3.45 -31.95 10.29
N PRO A 71 3.33 -30.66 10.65
CA PRO A 71 2.33 -30.19 11.60
C PRO A 71 0.92 -30.12 11.02
N ILE A 72 0.74 -30.24 9.70
CA ILE A 72 -0.54 -30.09 9.00
C ILE A 72 -1.24 -31.43 8.92
N ARG A 73 -2.39 -31.56 9.61
CA ARG A 73 -3.24 -32.76 9.59
C ARG A 73 -4.07 -32.87 8.33
N GLY A 74 -4.44 -31.74 7.73
CA GLY A 74 -5.26 -31.67 6.55
C GLY A 74 -5.41 -30.25 6.04
N VAL A 75 -5.75 -30.14 4.76
CA VAL A 75 -6.11 -28.89 4.11
C VAL A 75 -7.56 -29.01 3.66
N ARG A 76 -8.36 -28.04 4.04
CA ARG A 76 -9.74 -27.88 3.57
C ARG A 76 -9.83 -26.64 2.70
N GLN A 77 -10.60 -26.73 1.63
CA GLN A 77 -10.87 -25.62 0.74
C GLN A 77 -12.36 -25.34 0.68
N GLY A 78 -12.73 -24.08 0.56
CA GLY A 78 -14.11 -23.65 0.38
C GLY A 78 -14.19 -22.27 -0.20
N GLN A 79 -15.30 -21.96 -0.83
CA GLN A 79 -15.58 -20.59 -1.26
C GLN A 79 -16.03 -19.79 -0.04
N TYR A 80 -15.29 -18.75 0.30
CA TYR A 80 -15.60 -17.86 1.43
C TYR A 80 -16.64 -16.82 1.03
N ASP A 81 -16.45 -16.21 -0.15
CA ASP A 81 -17.38 -15.32 -0.82
C ASP A 81 -17.29 -15.54 -2.34
N PRO A 82 -18.12 -14.91 -3.19
CA PRO A 82 -18.11 -15.15 -4.63
C PRO A 82 -16.75 -14.94 -5.34
N GLN A 83 -15.83 -14.20 -4.73
CA GLN A 83 -14.54 -13.85 -5.30
C GLN A 83 -13.34 -14.35 -4.50
N THR A 84 -13.55 -14.97 -3.34
CA THR A 84 -12.47 -15.38 -2.43
C THR A 84 -12.55 -16.86 -2.10
N ALA A 85 -11.52 -17.62 -2.46
CA ALA A 85 -11.32 -18.99 -1.99
C ALA A 85 -10.58 -18.96 -0.64
N ARG A 86 -11.02 -19.79 0.32
CA ARG A 86 -10.36 -19.97 1.61
C ARG A 86 -9.80 -21.38 1.75
N LEU A 87 -8.51 -21.47 2.06
CA LEU A 87 -7.86 -22.69 2.50
C LEU A 87 -7.72 -22.65 4.01
N VAL A 88 -7.98 -23.77 4.68
CA VAL A 88 -7.77 -23.93 6.12
C VAL A 88 -6.83 -25.10 6.35
N LEU A 89 -5.68 -24.80 6.92
CA LEU A 89 -4.69 -25.79 7.36
C LEU A 89 -5.01 -26.19 8.79
N ASP A 90 -5.51 -27.40 9.00
CA ASP A 90 -5.75 -27.97 10.32
C ASP A 90 -4.41 -28.49 10.89
N LEU A 91 -4.00 -27.99 12.05
CA LEU A 91 -2.71 -28.27 12.63
C LEU A 91 -2.80 -29.33 13.77
N ALA A 92 -1.82 -30.24 13.80
CA ALA A 92 -1.67 -31.23 14.89
C ALA A 92 -1.08 -30.62 16.16
N ARG A 93 -0.29 -29.60 16.00
CA ARG A 93 0.45 -28.87 17.03
C ARG A 93 0.64 -27.42 16.60
N PRO A 94 0.90 -26.49 17.53
CA PRO A 94 1.12 -25.10 17.17
C PRO A 94 2.20 -24.94 16.11
N ALA A 95 1.86 -24.25 15.02
CA ALA A 95 2.76 -23.81 13.97
C ALA A 95 2.28 -22.46 13.43
N ILE A 96 3.20 -21.59 13.07
CA ILE A 96 2.91 -20.26 12.53
C ILE A 96 3.56 -20.10 11.16
N PHE A 97 3.02 -19.23 10.35
CA PHE A 97 3.69 -18.84 9.11
C PHE A 97 4.72 -17.72 9.38
N GLN A 98 5.76 -17.67 8.56
CA GLN A 98 6.82 -16.66 8.65
C GLN A 98 6.83 -15.72 7.47
N ASN A 99 6.60 -16.27 6.28
CA ASN A 99 6.67 -15.52 5.05
C ASN A 99 5.69 -16.12 4.04
N GLY A 100 5.19 -15.26 3.14
CA GLY A 100 4.39 -15.66 1.99
C GLY A 100 4.93 -14.99 0.74
N ARG A 101 5.02 -15.74 -0.36
CA ARG A 101 5.51 -15.21 -1.64
C ARG A 101 4.78 -15.86 -2.79
N PHE A 102 4.60 -15.09 -3.84
CA PHE A 102 4.17 -15.62 -5.13
C PHE A 102 5.37 -16.02 -5.98
N SER A 103 5.15 -16.93 -6.93
CA SER A 103 6.07 -17.16 -8.03
C SER A 103 6.15 -15.94 -8.95
N ASP A 104 7.24 -15.84 -9.74
CA ASP A 104 7.49 -14.71 -10.63
C ASP A 104 6.37 -14.50 -11.67
N ASP A 105 5.69 -15.59 -12.05
CA ASP A 105 4.56 -15.56 -12.97
C ASP A 105 3.19 -15.34 -12.28
N GLY A 106 3.18 -15.20 -10.94
CA GLY A 106 1.97 -14.99 -10.14
C GLY A 106 1.01 -16.19 -10.07
N ARG A 107 1.42 -17.36 -10.58
CA ARG A 107 0.56 -18.57 -10.67
C ARG A 107 0.75 -19.56 -9.55
N ALA A 108 1.62 -19.28 -8.60
CA ALA A 108 1.75 -20.04 -7.37
C ALA A 108 1.96 -19.12 -6.18
N PHE A 109 1.34 -19.45 -5.05
CA PHE A 109 1.58 -18.81 -3.76
C PHE A 109 2.16 -19.82 -2.80
N THR A 110 3.31 -19.49 -2.19
CA THR A 110 3.98 -20.33 -1.18
C THR A 110 3.97 -19.63 0.16
N LEU A 111 3.51 -20.32 1.20
CA LEU A 111 3.52 -19.89 2.60
C LEU A 111 4.50 -20.76 3.38
N ASP A 112 5.54 -20.14 3.95
CA ASP A 112 6.53 -20.81 4.79
C ASP A 112 5.98 -20.98 6.21
N ILE A 113 6.05 -22.20 6.75
CA ILE A 113 5.48 -22.59 8.05
C ILE A 113 6.57 -23.13 8.96
N ARG A 114 6.53 -22.80 10.24
CA ARG A 114 7.43 -23.36 11.25
C ARG A 114 6.69 -23.77 12.51
N PRO A 115 7.20 -24.75 13.25
CA PRO A 115 6.70 -25.06 14.58
C PRO A 115 6.78 -23.84 15.52
N ALA A 116 5.84 -23.72 16.43
CA ALA A 116 5.78 -22.64 17.40
C ALA A 116 5.41 -23.18 18.80
N SER A 117 5.77 -22.42 19.84
CA SER A 117 5.21 -22.63 21.17
C SER A 117 3.75 -22.15 21.23
N ARG A 118 3.00 -22.57 22.25
CA ARG A 118 1.62 -22.09 22.45
C ARG A 118 1.54 -20.57 22.59
N VAL A 119 2.52 -19.96 23.27
CA VAL A 119 2.60 -18.51 23.45
C VAL A 119 2.84 -17.80 22.11
N GLN A 120 3.77 -18.30 21.30
CA GLN A 120 4.02 -17.76 19.97
C GLN A 120 2.81 -17.91 19.05
N PHE A 121 2.06 -19.01 19.18
CA PHE A 121 0.85 -19.25 18.40
C PHE A 121 -0.26 -18.28 18.81
N ALA A 122 -0.50 -18.09 20.10
CA ALA A 122 -1.48 -17.13 20.61
C ALA A 122 -1.13 -15.69 20.15
N ASN A 123 0.12 -15.27 20.29
CA ASN A 123 0.58 -13.97 19.80
C ASN A 123 0.38 -13.80 18.29
N ALA A 124 0.58 -14.87 17.51
CA ALA A 124 0.34 -14.83 16.07
C ALA A 124 -1.16 -14.80 15.72
N ALA A 125 -2.03 -15.39 16.52
CA ALA A 125 -3.47 -15.28 16.37
C ALA A 125 -3.96 -13.85 16.64
N ASP A 126 -3.38 -13.18 17.65
CA ASP A 126 -3.67 -11.77 17.97
C ASP A 126 -3.05 -10.79 16.98
N ALA A 127 -1.98 -11.18 16.27
CA ALA A 127 -1.32 -10.32 15.29
C ALA A 127 -2.15 -10.04 14.02
N GLY A 128 -3.25 -10.78 13.83
CA GLY A 128 -4.19 -10.58 12.74
C GLY A 128 -3.73 -11.17 11.41
N ARG A 129 -4.08 -10.50 10.32
CA ARG A 129 -3.96 -10.99 8.93
C ARG A 129 -2.73 -10.39 8.24
N ALA A 130 -1.88 -11.23 7.66
CA ALA A 130 -0.82 -10.79 6.75
C ALA A 130 -1.28 -10.94 5.30
N SER A 131 -0.98 -9.96 4.45
CA SER A 131 -1.38 -9.93 3.04
C SER A 131 -0.16 -9.97 2.12
N PHE A 132 -0.32 -10.67 0.99
CA PHE A 132 0.71 -10.91 0.00
C PHE A 132 0.15 -10.60 -1.39
N LEU A 133 0.91 -9.86 -2.20
CA LEU A 133 0.53 -9.51 -3.56
C LEU A 133 1.35 -10.33 -4.55
N PRO A 134 0.73 -10.87 -5.62
CA PRO A 134 1.46 -11.53 -6.68
C PRO A 134 2.36 -10.52 -7.41
N PRO A 135 3.54 -10.93 -7.88
CA PRO A 135 4.31 -10.12 -8.81
C PRO A 135 3.47 -9.94 -10.06
N VAL A 136 3.35 -8.71 -10.54
CA VAL A 136 2.64 -8.44 -11.79
C VAL A 136 3.48 -8.99 -12.94
N ALA A 137 3.13 -10.17 -13.40
CA ALA A 137 3.73 -10.71 -14.60
C ALA A 137 3.21 -9.90 -15.80
N PHE A 138 4.02 -8.98 -16.30
CA PHE A 138 3.81 -8.37 -17.60
C PHE A 138 3.89 -9.48 -18.66
N ARG A 139 2.78 -10.04 -19.07
CA ARG A 139 2.66 -10.68 -20.37
C ARG A 139 2.52 -9.58 -21.41
N ALA A 140 3.59 -8.82 -21.65
CA ALA A 140 3.75 -8.14 -22.90
C ALA A 140 3.87 -9.23 -24.00
N ARG A 141 2.74 -9.61 -24.57
CA ARG A 141 2.76 -10.26 -25.90
C ARG A 141 3.31 -9.17 -26.81
N PRO A 142 4.53 -9.30 -27.38
CA PRO A 142 5.05 -8.26 -28.24
C PRO A 142 4.04 -8.06 -29.37
N PRO A 143 3.57 -6.84 -29.62
CA PRO A 143 2.71 -6.56 -30.75
C PRO A 143 3.52 -6.91 -32.00
N ARG A 144 3.01 -7.80 -32.83
CA ARG A 144 3.54 -8.03 -34.19
C ARG A 144 3.20 -6.79 -35.01
N GLY A 145 4.08 -5.79 -34.94
CA GLY A 145 3.96 -4.53 -35.68
C GLY A 145 4.76 -3.46 -34.98
N ARG A 146 5.65 -2.79 -35.70
CA ARG A 146 6.32 -1.57 -35.27
C ARG A 146 5.27 -0.46 -35.14
N GLY A 147 4.66 -0.36 -33.97
CA GLY A 147 3.80 0.74 -33.60
C GLY A 147 4.19 1.13 -32.18
N GLU A 148 4.71 2.32 -32.01
CA GLU A 148 4.90 2.95 -30.71
C GLU A 148 3.49 3.26 -30.16
N LEU A 149 3.06 2.54 -29.11
CA LEU A 149 1.79 2.79 -28.44
C LEU A 149 2.02 3.92 -27.44
N THR A 150 1.86 5.15 -27.86
CA THR A 150 1.87 6.29 -26.95
C THR A 150 0.49 6.45 -26.34
N VAL A 151 0.33 6.04 -25.09
CA VAL A 151 -0.88 6.32 -24.31
C VAL A 151 -0.76 7.72 -23.73
N ARG A 152 -1.64 8.62 -24.15
CA ARG A 152 -1.79 9.92 -23.49
C ARG A 152 -2.63 9.72 -22.25
N LEU A 153 -1.97 9.65 -21.08
CA LEU A 153 -2.69 9.80 -19.82
C LEU A 153 -3.40 11.16 -19.80
N PRO A 154 -4.63 11.25 -19.25
CA PRO A 154 -5.27 12.54 -19.06
C PRO A 154 -4.29 13.45 -18.32
N ARG A 155 -3.89 14.54 -18.94
CA ARG A 155 -3.17 15.59 -18.22
C ARG A 155 -4.08 16.07 -17.10
N ALA A 156 -3.50 16.30 -15.91
CA ALA A 156 -4.18 17.01 -14.85
C ALA A 156 -4.90 18.21 -15.46
N THR A 157 -6.22 18.29 -15.28
CA THR A 157 -7.01 19.44 -15.75
C THR A 157 -6.41 20.69 -15.10
N PRO A 158 -6.00 21.69 -15.84
CA PRO A 158 -5.48 22.90 -15.24
C PRO A 158 -6.60 23.59 -14.46
N SER A 159 -6.57 23.59 -13.13
CA SER A 159 -7.01 24.79 -12.46
C SER A 159 -5.89 25.79 -12.71
N ASP A 160 -6.13 26.81 -13.50
CA ASP A 160 -5.13 27.80 -13.92
C ASP A 160 -4.53 28.63 -12.76
N GLN A 161 -4.82 28.27 -11.51
CA GLN A 161 -4.48 29.02 -10.29
C GLN A 161 -3.65 28.26 -9.28
N MET A 162 -3.25 26.98 -9.54
CA MET A 162 -2.42 26.24 -8.58
C MET A 162 -0.97 26.71 -8.67
N GLU A 163 -0.48 27.42 -7.65
CA GLU A 163 0.93 27.73 -7.51
C GLU A 163 1.73 26.45 -7.23
N LEU A 164 2.64 26.10 -8.15
CA LEU A 164 3.50 24.95 -7.96
C LEU A 164 4.68 25.32 -7.05
N PRO A 165 4.99 24.49 -6.06
CA PRO A 165 6.15 24.71 -5.20
C PRO A 165 7.46 24.59 -5.98
N GLU A 166 8.52 25.21 -5.44
CA GLU A 166 9.85 25.15 -6.03
C GLU A 166 10.47 23.76 -5.93
N ILE A 167 11.07 23.32 -7.04
CA ILE A 167 11.90 22.10 -7.06
C ILE A 167 13.33 22.49 -6.66
N GLN A 168 13.80 21.93 -5.56
CA GLN A 168 15.14 22.16 -5.02
C GLN A 168 16.07 20.97 -5.30
N GLY A 169 17.37 21.25 -5.42
CA GLY A 169 18.42 20.25 -5.64
C GLY A 169 19.00 20.24 -7.07
N PRO A 170 20.01 19.39 -7.32
CA PRO A 170 20.75 19.39 -8.59
C PRO A 170 19.90 18.94 -9.78
N ARG A 171 19.97 19.66 -10.90
CA ARG A 171 19.25 19.28 -12.14
C ARG A 171 19.67 17.89 -12.63
N GLY A 172 18.74 17.18 -13.25
CA GLY A 172 18.97 15.83 -13.80
C GLY A 172 18.95 14.69 -12.76
N ARG A 173 18.69 15.01 -11.49
CA ARG A 173 18.43 13.99 -10.47
C ARG A 173 16.95 13.64 -10.39
N PRO A 174 16.60 12.42 -9.90
CA PRO A 174 15.21 12.03 -9.67
C PRO A 174 14.50 13.00 -8.73
N LEU A 175 13.19 13.18 -8.90
CA LEU A 175 12.37 14.07 -8.09
C LEU A 175 11.48 13.28 -7.12
N VAL A 176 11.66 13.52 -5.82
CA VAL A 176 10.71 13.11 -4.79
C VAL A 176 9.86 14.30 -4.37
N VAL A 177 8.55 14.07 -4.23
CA VAL A 177 7.64 15.07 -3.67
C VAL A 177 7.19 14.60 -2.30
N ILE A 178 7.41 15.45 -1.30
CA ILE A 178 7.06 15.20 0.09
C ILE A 178 5.85 16.05 0.43
N ASP A 179 4.80 15.40 0.89
CA ASP A 179 3.59 16.02 1.36
C ASP A 179 3.59 16.05 2.89
N ALA A 180 3.44 17.22 3.47
CA ALA A 180 3.19 17.37 4.90
C ALA A 180 1.68 17.32 5.12
N GLY A 181 1.16 16.24 5.72
CA GLY A 181 -0.27 16.05 5.96
C GLY A 181 -0.89 17.21 6.74
N HIS A 182 -2.19 17.45 6.54
CA HIS A 182 -2.96 18.52 7.20
C HIS A 182 -2.46 19.94 6.86
N GLY A 183 -2.75 20.94 7.71
CA GLY A 183 -2.29 22.32 7.54
C GLY A 183 -3.43 23.35 7.58
N GLY A 184 -3.10 24.60 7.89
CA GLY A 184 -4.06 25.68 8.02
C GLY A 184 -5.09 25.40 9.12
N HIS A 185 -6.37 25.38 8.74
CA HIS A 185 -7.48 25.10 9.64
C HIS A 185 -7.70 23.62 9.95
N ASP A 186 -7.02 22.71 9.24
CA ASP A 186 -6.99 21.28 9.56
C ASP A 186 -5.81 20.96 10.48
N PRO A 187 -6.03 20.76 11.79
CA PRO A 187 -4.96 20.49 12.73
C PRO A 187 -4.44 19.06 12.63
N GLY A 188 -5.16 18.14 11.97
CA GLY A 188 -4.95 16.70 12.10
C GLY A 188 -5.26 16.20 13.51
N ALA A 189 -4.62 15.14 13.93
CA ALA A 189 -4.71 14.63 15.30
C ALA A 189 -4.16 15.65 16.31
N ILE A 190 -4.84 15.73 17.46
CA ILE A 190 -4.41 16.58 18.60
C ILE A 190 -3.90 15.67 19.71
N SER A 191 -2.63 15.84 20.06
CA SER A 191 -2.02 15.04 21.10
C SER A 191 -2.59 15.36 22.48
N PRO A 192 -2.91 14.37 23.30
CA PRO A 192 -3.26 14.57 24.69
C PRO A 192 -2.07 15.05 25.55
N PHE A 193 -0.84 14.97 24.99
CA PHE A 193 0.39 15.38 25.67
C PHE A 193 0.84 16.78 25.19
N GLY A 194 0.31 17.83 25.79
CA GLY A 194 0.71 19.21 25.53
C GLY A 194 -0.02 19.93 24.40
N ASN A 195 -1.19 19.42 23.97
CA ASN A 195 -2.05 20.04 22.96
C ASN A 195 -1.34 20.42 21.64
N ARG A 196 -0.44 19.56 21.19
CA ARG A 196 0.28 19.73 19.92
C ARG A 196 -0.50 19.13 18.76
N HIS A 197 -0.46 19.79 17.63
CA HIS A 197 -1.18 19.38 16.43
C HIS A 197 -0.31 18.56 15.50
N GLU A 198 -0.91 17.60 14.82
CA GLU A 198 -0.25 16.77 13.83
C GLU A 198 0.36 17.62 12.71
N LYS A 199 -0.35 18.62 12.21
CA LYS A 199 0.10 19.50 11.11
C LYS A 199 1.47 20.14 11.36
N ASP A 200 1.80 20.45 12.62
CA ASP A 200 3.08 21.07 12.99
C ASP A 200 4.22 20.05 12.95
N ILE A 201 3.92 18.82 13.33
CA ILE A 201 4.88 17.72 13.37
C ILE A 201 5.18 17.23 11.95
N THR A 202 4.15 17.04 11.13
CA THR A 202 4.30 16.62 9.75
C THR A 202 5.09 17.62 8.94
N LEU A 203 4.86 18.92 9.13
CA LEU A 203 5.63 19.99 8.51
C LEU A 203 7.09 19.97 8.98
N ALA A 204 7.34 19.82 10.28
CA ALA A 204 8.69 19.78 10.81
C ALA A 204 9.51 18.59 10.27
N ILE A 205 8.88 17.41 10.16
CA ILE A 205 9.51 16.20 9.58
C ILE A 205 9.74 16.38 8.07
N ALA A 206 8.78 16.93 7.33
CA ALA A 206 8.92 17.19 5.90
C ALA A 206 10.07 18.15 5.59
N LEU A 207 10.17 19.26 6.33
CA LEU A 207 11.27 20.21 6.21
C LEU A 207 12.63 19.57 6.55
N ALA A 208 12.70 18.78 7.63
CA ALA A 208 13.92 18.08 8.02
C ALA A 208 14.35 17.04 6.98
N THR A 209 13.39 16.34 6.37
CA THR A 209 13.63 15.34 5.30
C THR A 209 14.13 16.02 4.03
N ARG A 210 13.50 17.13 3.61
CA ARG A 210 14.01 17.97 2.52
C ARG A 210 15.46 18.38 2.75
N ASP A 211 15.76 18.90 3.93
CA ASP A 211 17.11 19.38 4.25
C ASP A 211 18.14 18.24 4.27
N ALA A 212 17.74 17.02 4.70
CA ALA A 212 18.60 15.84 4.64
C ALA A 212 18.91 15.44 3.19
N LEU A 213 17.91 15.40 2.32
CA LEU A 213 18.05 15.07 0.91
C LEU A 213 18.88 16.11 0.13
N LEU A 214 18.69 17.39 0.42
CA LEU A 214 19.45 18.47 -0.21
C LEU A 214 20.94 18.43 0.17
N ARG A 215 21.27 18.06 1.41
CA ARG A 215 22.67 17.88 1.82
C ARG A 215 23.36 16.76 1.06
N SER A 216 22.67 15.69 0.71
CA SER A 216 23.26 14.60 -0.06
C SER A 216 23.42 14.93 -1.54
N GLY A 217 22.55 15.77 -2.09
CA GLY A 217 22.53 16.16 -3.50
C GLY A 217 22.22 15.02 -4.47
N ARG A 218 21.70 13.88 -4.01
CA ARG A 218 21.42 12.70 -4.82
C ARG A 218 20.08 12.75 -5.53
N VAL A 219 19.13 13.51 -4.99
CA VAL A 219 17.78 13.68 -5.51
C VAL A 219 17.39 15.16 -5.53
N ARG A 220 16.37 15.48 -6.31
CA ARG A 220 15.63 16.74 -6.18
C ARG A 220 14.44 16.52 -5.26
N VAL A 221 14.01 17.57 -4.60
CA VAL A 221 12.88 17.51 -3.67
C VAL A 221 11.96 18.72 -3.88
N ALA A 222 10.66 18.50 -3.78
CA ALA A 222 9.65 19.53 -3.63
C ALA A 222 8.75 19.18 -2.46
N LEU A 223 8.27 20.18 -1.74
CA LEU A 223 7.26 20.01 -0.69
C LEU A 223 5.92 20.48 -1.22
N THR A 224 4.82 19.79 -0.91
CA THR A 224 3.47 20.29 -1.26
C THR A 224 3.13 21.57 -0.51
N ARG A 225 3.59 21.67 0.73
CA ARG A 225 3.58 22.88 1.56
C ARG A 225 4.86 22.99 2.39
N ASP A 226 5.34 24.18 2.59
CA ASP A 226 6.49 24.53 3.45
C ASP A 226 6.11 25.51 4.56
N ASP A 227 4.83 25.86 4.65
CA ASP A 227 4.19 26.69 5.66
C ASP A 227 2.91 26.03 6.22
N ASP A 228 2.20 26.73 7.14
CA ASP A 228 0.93 26.27 7.71
C ASP A 228 -0.26 26.66 6.84
N ARG A 229 -0.32 26.17 5.58
CA ARG A 229 -1.47 26.30 4.68
C ARG A 229 -2.21 24.98 4.52
N PHE A 230 -3.51 25.08 4.28
CA PHE A 230 -4.33 23.92 3.93
C PHE A 230 -4.25 23.65 2.42
N LEU A 231 -4.18 22.36 2.07
CA LEU A 231 -4.32 21.86 0.70
C LEU A 231 -5.35 20.74 0.68
N VAL A 232 -6.27 20.76 -0.26
CA VAL A 232 -7.19 19.64 -0.44
C VAL A 232 -6.44 18.40 -0.92
N LEU A 233 -6.95 17.21 -0.61
CA LEU A 233 -6.24 15.94 -0.87
C LEU A 233 -5.87 15.77 -2.34
N ARG A 234 -6.76 16.15 -3.26
CA ARG A 234 -6.51 16.10 -4.69
C ARG A 234 -5.34 16.99 -5.12
N GLU A 235 -5.26 18.19 -4.60
CA GLU A 235 -4.18 19.13 -4.93
C GLU A 235 -2.81 18.59 -4.56
N ARG A 236 -2.69 17.85 -3.45
CA ARG A 236 -1.42 17.30 -2.96
C ARG A 236 -0.76 16.38 -3.99
N TYR A 237 -1.48 15.37 -4.48
CA TYR A 237 -0.92 14.49 -5.50
C TYR A 237 -0.89 15.11 -6.90
N GLU A 238 -1.80 16.04 -7.22
CA GLU A 238 -1.76 16.78 -8.49
C GLU A 238 -0.54 17.71 -8.58
N ILE A 239 -0.14 18.35 -7.49
CA ILE A 239 1.14 19.09 -7.40
C ILE A 239 2.28 18.16 -7.79
N ALA A 240 2.36 16.99 -7.17
CA ALA A 240 3.43 16.05 -7.43
C ALA A 240 3.45 15.57 -8.89
N ARG A 241 2.29 15.28 -9.47
CA ARG A 241 2.14 14.89 -10.88
C ARG A 241 2.58 16.00 -11.84
N ARG A 242 2.16 17.24 -11.58
CA ARG A 242 2.52 18.40 -12.43
C ARG A 242 4.01 18.70 -12.40
N LEU A 243 4.67 18.48 -11.26
CA LEU A 243 6.11 18.64 -11.12
C LEU A 243 6.89 17.49 -11.78
N GLY A 244 6.22 16.41 -12.18
CA GLY A 244 6.85 15.20 -12.69
C GLY A 244 7.57 14.41 -11.60
N GLY A 245 6.96 14.33 -10.40
CA GLY A 245 7.47 13.54 -9.29
C GLY A 245 7.58 12.06 -9.63
N GLU A 246 8.64 11.43 -9.19
CA GLU A 246 8.91 10.01 -9.42
C GLU A 246 8.63 9.15 -8.19
N LEU A 247 8.40 9.80 -7.05
CA LEU A 247 7.96 9.21 -5.79
C LEU A 247 7.22 10.27 -4.97
N PHE A 248 6.09 9.90 -4.39
CA PHE A 248 5.30 10.74 -3.50
C PHE A 248 5.23 10.14 -2.11
N ILE A 249 5.48 10.94 -1.08
CA ILE A 249 5.45 10.52 0.32
C ILE A 249 4.61 11.52 1.11
N SER A 250 3.43 11.10 1.58
CA SER A 250 2.60 11.88 2.49
C SER A 250 2.95 11.50 3.94
N ILE A 251 3.38 12.48 4.72
CA ILE A 251 3.86 12.30 6.11
C ILE A 251 2.75 12.68 7.07
N HIS A 252 2.45 11.76 7.99
CA HIS A 252 1.42 11.85 9.02
C HIS A 252 1.95 11.46 10.41
N ALA A 253 1.18 11.73 11.45
CA ALA A 253 1.46 11.36 12.84
C ALA A 253 0.15 11.27 13.63
N ASP A 254 -0.60 10.24 13.35
CA ASP A 254 -2.00 10.09 13.72
C ASP A 254 -2.27 9.86 15.23
N ALA A 255 -3.55 9.78 15.58
CA ALA A 255 -4.07 9.33 16.87
C ALA A 255 -4.69 7.94 16.73
N ALA A 256 -4.08 6.93 17.36
CA ALA A 256 -4.69 5.60 17.43
C ALA A 256 -5.76 5.55 18.54
N GLU A 257 -6.86 4.81 18.30
CA GLU A 257 -7.85 4.51 19.36
C GLU A 257 -7.21 3.72 20.51
N ASN A 258 -6.34 2.74 20.15
CA ASN A 258 -5.52 2.04 21.12
C ASN A 258 -4.28 2.86 21.47
N ARG A 259 -4.20 3.37 22.70
CA ARG A 259 -3.08 4.17 23.19
C ARG A 259 -1.76 3.41 23.33
N ASP A 260 -1.81 2.07 23.34
CA ASP A 260 -0.62 1.21 23.36
C ASP A 260 -0.02 1.03 21.95
N ALA A 261 -0.76 1.40 20.91
CA ALA A 261 -0.23 1.40 19.54
C ALA A 261 0.94 2.38 19.44
N SER A 262 2.09 1.91 18.98
CA SER A 262 3.31 2.70 18.86
C SER A 262 4.15 2.26 17.65
N GLY A 263 5.01 3.15 17.20
CA GLY A 263 5.91 2.93 16.07
C GLY A 263 5.30 3.30 14.72
N ALA A 264 6.17 3.50 13.74
CA ALA A 264 5.80 3.94 12.41
C ALA A 264 5.02 2.86 11.64
N THR A 265 4.13 3.32 10.74
CA THR A 265 3.34 2.46 9.84
C THR A 265 3.36 3.08 8.43
N ILE A 266 3.39 2.24 7.41
CA ILE A 266 3.41 2.67 6.01
C ILE A 266 2.15 2.15 5.34
N TYR A 267 1.44 3.04 4.67
CA TYR A 267 0.22 2.70 3.94
C TYR A 267 0.42 2.87 2.44
N THR A 268 -0.08 1.92 1.68
CA THR A 268 -0.15 1.97 0.21
C THR A 268 -1.59 1.95 -0.26
N LEU A 269 -1.83 2.43 -1.47
CA LEU A 269 -3.18 2.45 -2.05
C LEU A 269 -3.69 1.03 -2.29
N SER A 270 -4.95 0.79 -1.94
CA SER A 270 -5.71 -0.41 -2.30
C SER A 270 -7.21 -0.11 -2.25
N GLU A 271 -8.00 -0.77 -3.07
CA GLU A 271 -9.47 -0.68 -3.00
C GLU A 271 -10.04 -1.29 -1.72
N VAL A 272 -9.36 -2.31 -1.20
CA VAL A 272 -9.76 -3.02 0.03
C VAL A 272 -8.77 -2.71 1.13
N ALA A 273 -9.25 -2.32 2.29
CA ALA A 273 -8.41 -2.07 3.46
C ALA A 273 -7.90 -3.38 4.07
N SER A 274 -6.66 -3.36 4.58
CA SER A 274 -6.03 -4.52 5.25
C SER A 274 -6.78 -4.98 6.49
N ASP A 275 -7.41 -4.05 7.21
CA ASP A 275 -8.17 -4.30 8.44
C ASP A 275 -9.13 -3.13 8.76
N GLN A 276 -9.95 -3.30 9.80
CA GLN A 276 -10.94 -2.29 10.18
C GLN A 276 -10.32 -1.00 10.74
N GLU A 277 -9.18 -1.08 11.43
CA GLU A 277 -8.44 0.09 11.94
C GLU A 277 -7.98 0.94 10.76
N THR A 278 -7.34 0.31 9.77
CA THR A 278 -6.88 0.96 8.54
C THR A 278 -8.05 1.54 7.71
N ALA A 279 -9.17 0.83 7.63
CA ALA A 279 -10.36 1.35 6.96
C ALA A 279 -10.95 2.61 7.66
N ARG A 280 -10.89 2.66 9.00
CA ARG A 280 -11.32 3.85 9.77
C ARG A 280 -10.35 5.01 9.59
N LEU A 281 -9.05 4.74 9.63
CA LEU A 281 -8.03 5.74 9.34
C LEU A 281 -8.24 6.35 7.95
N ALA A 282 -8.34 5.53 6.91
CA ALA A 282 -8.55 6.02 5.55
C ALA A 282 -9.83 6.86 5.41
N ARG A 283 -10.93 6.47 6.08
CA ARG A 283 -12.15 7.30 6.09
C ARG A 283 -11.95 8.65 6.77
N ARG A 284 -11.21 8.70 7.88
CA ARG A 284 -10.92 9.94 8.60
C ARG A 284 -10.06 10.87 7.73
N GLU A 285 -8.96 10.37 7.18
CA GLU A 285 -8.09 11.12 6.29
C GLU A 285 -8.84 11.65 5.05
N ASN A 286 -9.64 10.80 4.42
CA ASN A 286 -10.42 11.19 3.25
C ASN A 286 -11.53 12.21 3.58
N SER A 287 -11.94 12.35 4.84
CA SER A 287 -12.96 13.33 5.25
C SER A 287 -12.42 14.73 5.50
N ALA A 288 -11.11 14.95 5.46
CA ALA A 288 -10.49 16.26 5.64
C ALA A 288 -11.04 17.31 4.65
N ASP A 289 -11.28 16.92 3.39
CA ASP A 289 -11.85 17.80 2.37
C ASP A 289 -13.33 18.14 2.61
N ILE A 290 -14.12 17.21 3.20
CA ILE A 290 -15.55 17.40 3.46
C ILE A 290 -15.77 18.43 4.57
N ILE A 291 -14.92 18.46 5.59
CA ILE A 291 -14.96 19.44 6.69
C ILE A 291 -14.78 20.86 6.14
N ASN A 292 -14.15 20.99 4.97
CA ASN A 292 -13.87 22.26 4.30
C ASN A 292 -14.90 22.66 3.24
N GLY A 293 -16.03 21.94 3.14
CA GLY A 293 -17.12 22.26 2.19
C GLY A 293 -16.79 21.88 0.75
N VAL A 294 -15.69 21.19 0.50
CA VAL A 294 -15.36 20.60 -0.79
C VAL A 294 -16.13 19.29 -0.92
N ASN A 295 -17.25 19.33 -1.63
CA ASN A 295 -17.98 18.11 -1.93
C ASN A 295 -17.24 17.35 -3.05
N LEU A 296 -16.52 16.30 -2.68
CA LEU A 296 -15.96 15.33 -3.61
C LEU A 296 -17.06 14.43 -4.23
N GLY A 297 -18.27 15.00 -4.41
CA GLY A 297 -19.40 14.31 -5.03
C GLY A 297 -18.99 13.71 -6.35
N GLY A 298 -19.10 12.39 -6.41
CA GLY A 298 -18.84 11.47 -7.49
C GLY A 298 -18.69 12.11 -8.89
N GLU A 299 -17.47 12.31 -9.31
CA GLU A 299 -17.19 12.29 -10.74
C GLU A 299 -17.27 10.80 -11.15
N ASP A 300 -18.26 10.51 -11.98
CA ASP A 300 -18.44 9.23 -12.66
C ASP A 300 -17.16 8.89 -13.42
N ASP A 301 -16.32 8.08 -12.82
CA ASP A 301 -15.09 7.51 -13.41
C ASP A 301 -15.43 6.35 -14.37
N ASP A 302 -16.37 6.55 -15.25
CA ASP A 302 -16.91 5.49 -16.12
C ASP A 302 -16.05 5.18 -17.35
N VAL A 303 -14.83 5.74 -17.46
CA VAL A 303 -13.88 5.36 -18.52
C VAL A 303 -12.47 5.20 -17.96
N ARG A 304 -12.27 4.27 -17.05
CA ARG A 304 -10.92 3.78 -16.75
C ARG A 304 -10.49 2.86 -17.88
N SER A 305 -9.56 3.32 -18.71
CA SER A 305 -8.96 2.44 -19.69
C SER A 305 -8.11 1.37 -18.97
N ILE A 306 -8.12 0.15 -19.47
CA ILE A 306 -7.29 -1.00 -18.99
C ILE A 306 -5.82 -0.58 -18.78
N LEU A 307 -5.33 0.40 -19.51
CA LEU A 307 -3.96 0.91 -19.42
C LEU A 307 -3.72 1.78 -18.19
N ILE A 308 -4.73 2.55 -17.73
CA ILE A 308 -4.65 3.32 -16.48
C ILE A 308 -4.60 2.33 -15.30
N ASP A 309 -5.41 1.28 -15.32
CA ASP A 309 -5.38 0.23 -14.29
C ASP A 309 -4.03 -0.49 -14.23
N LEU A 310 -3.43 -0.81 -15.38
CA LEU A 310 -2.11 -1.43 -15.43
C LEU A 310 -1.01 -0.52 -14.88
N THR A 311 -1.01 0.76 -15.25
CA THR A 311 -0.07 1.75 -14.74
C THR A 311 -0.22 1.92 -13.23
N GLN A 312 -1.46 2.00 -12.73
CA GLN A 312 -1.74 2.12 -11.31
C GLN A 312 -1.27 0.89 -10.52
N ARG A 313 -1.46 -0.32 -11.06
CA ARG A 313 -0.95 -1.55 -10.43
C ARG A 313 0.58 -1.57 -10.36
N GLU A 314 1.27 -1.11 -11.39
CA GLU A 314 2.74 -1.01 -11.35
C GLU A 314 3.20 -0.02 -10.30
N THR A 315 2.61 1.17 -10.22
CA THR A 315 2.94 2.15 -9.18
C THR A 315 2.65 1.64 -7.78
N MET A 316 1.54 0.90 -7.57
CA MET A 316 1.23 0.25 -6.29
C MET A 316 2.30 -0.78 -5.90
N ASN A 317 2.83 -1.57 -6.85
CA ASN A 317 3.90 -2.53 -6.57
C ASN A 317 5.22 -1.83 -6.22
N ILE A 318 5.54 -0.74 -6.91
CA ILE A 318 6.72 0.07 -6.57
C ILE A 318 6.55 0.66 -5.17
N SER A 319 5.35 1.13 -4.82
CA SER A 319 5.01 1.65 -3.49
C SER A 319 5.21 0.59 -2.41
N ALA A 320 4.74 -0.64 -2.63
CA ALA A 320 4.90 -1.75 -1.69
C ALA A 320 6.38 -2.15 -1.51
N ARG A 321 7.17 -2.17 -2.60
CA ARG A 321 8.61 -2.39 -2.51
C ARG A 321 9.32 -1.26 -1.77
N PHE A 322 8.89 -0.02 -1.98
CA PHE A 322 9.43 1.13 -1.26
C PHE A 322 9.07 1.07 0.24
N ALA A 323 7.86 0.64 0.61
CA ALA A 323 7.47 0.42 2.00
C ALA A 323 8.41 -0.58 2.71
N SER A 324 8.71 -1.70 2.06
CA SER A 324 9.65 -2.70 2.59
C SER A 324 11.08 -2.16 2.71
N LEU A 325 11.50 -1.34 1.73
CA LEU A 325 12.79 -0.67 1.74
C LEU A 325 12.88 0.34 2.90
N LEU A 326 11.87 1.18 3.06
CA LEU A 326 11.81 2.18 4.13
C LEU A 326 11.89 1.52 5.51
N ARG A 327 11.15 0.41 5.73
CA ARG A 327 11.25 -0.35 6.99
C ARG A 327 12.67 -0.84 7.26
N ARG A 328 13.38 -1.28 6.23
CA ARG A 328 14.75 -1.80 6.38
C ARG A 328 15.75 -0.69 6.66
N GLU A 329 15.73 0.38 5.87
CA GLU A 329 16.71 1.46 5.98
C GLU A 329 16.49 2.33 7.24
N ALA A 330 15.23 2.58 7.62
CA ALA A 330 14.90 3.45 8.74
C ALA A 330 14.72 2.72 10.08
N GLY A 331 14.88 1.39 10.11
CA GLY A 331 14.60 0.56 11.30
C GLY A 331 15.48 0.86 12.51
N ASP A 332 16.68 1.40 12.29
CA ASP A 332 17.61 1.80 13.36
C ASP A 332 17.33 3.24 13.83
N ASP A 333 16.71 4.08 13.02
CA ASP A 333 16.38 5.47 13.33
C ASP A 333 15.05 5.63 14.07
N MET A 334 14.08 4.72 13.82
CA MET A 334 12.76 4.77 14.45
C MET A 334 12.13 3.38 14.61
N PRO A 335 11.32 3.17 15.67
CA PRO A 335 10.54 1.95 15.81
C PRO A 335 9.44 1.88 14.77
N PHE A 336 9.13 0.68 14.30
CA PHE A 336 7.99 0.37 13.44
C PHE A 336 7.07 -0.61 14.13
N ARG A 337 5.78 -0.57 13.79
CA ARG A 337 4.83 -1.61 14.18
C ARG A 337 5.23 -2.96 13.57
N ASN A 338 4.82 -4.07 14.20
CA ASN A 338 5.05 -5.41 13.65
C ASN A 338 4.39 -5.58 12.27
N ASP A 339 3.18 -5.04 12.12
CA ASP A 339 2.41 -4.94 10.89
C ASP A 339 2.59 -3.56 10.22
N TYR A 340 3.84 -3.21 9.98
CA TYR A 340 4.27 -1.88 9.51
C TYR A 340 3.74 -1.50 8.13
N HIS A 341 3.36 -2.45 7.29
CA HIS A 341 2.84 -2.20 5.95
C HIS A 341 1.37 -2.60 5.87
N ARG A 342 0.53 -1.63 5.66
CA ARG A 342 -0.92 -1.76 5.52
C ARG A 342 -1.40 -1.08 4.26
N PHE A 343 -2.65 -1.24 3.89
CA PHE A 343 -3.22 -0.65 2.69
C PHE A 343 -4.71 -0.34 2.83
N ALA A 344 -5.15 0.74 2.17
CA ALA A 344 -6.56 1.13 2.02
C ALA A 344 -6.72 2.20 0.93
N GLY A 345 -7.97 2.63 0.69
CA GLY A 345 -8.34 3.64 -0.30
C GLY A 345 -8.06 5.08 0.15
N PHE A 346 -6.81 5.43 0.41
CA PHE A 346 -6.42 6.79 0.74
C PHE A 346 -6.50 7.71 -0.47
N ALA A 347 -7.31 8.77 -0.39
CA ALA A 347 -7.53 9.69 -1.50
C ALA A 347 -6.24 10.40 -1.95
N VAL A 348 -5.35 10.72 -1.01
CA VAL A 348 -4.08 11.39 -1.30
C VAL A 348 -3.11 10.52 -2.11
N LEU A 349 -3.30 9.19 -2.14
CA LEU A 349 -2.45 8.24 -2.87
C LEU A 349 -2.98 7.86 -4.27
N LYS A 350 -4.04 8.51 -4.74
CA LYS A 350 -4.75 8.12 -5.99
C LYS A 350 -4.06 8.53 -7.29
N ALA A 351 -2.84 9.02 -7.27
CA ALA A 351 -2.07 9.28 -8.49
C ALA A 351 -1.83 7.96 -9.25
N PRO A 352 -2.35 7.77 -10.49
CA PRO A 352 -2.25 6.48 -11.17
C PRO A 352 -0.84 6.21 -11.73
N ASP A 353 -0.07 7.25 -11.94
CA ASP A 353 1.21 7.27 -12.68
C ASP A 353 2.44 7.54 -11.80
N MET A 354 2.26 7.55 -10.47
CA MET A 354 3.34 7.87 -9.54
C MET A 354 3.30 6.96 -8.30
N PRO A 355 4.39 6.25 -7.99
CA PRO A 355 4.49 5.50 -6.74
C PRO A 355 4.28 6.41 -5.53
N SER A 356 3.41 5.99 -4.62
CA SER A 356 2.96 6.83 -3.51
C SER A 356 2.80 6.02 -2.23
N ILE A 357 3.22 6.59 -1.10
CA ILE A 357 2.94 6.05 0.24
C ILE A 357 2.41 7.14 1.17
N LEU A 358 1.60 6.74 2.15
CA LEU A 358 1.31 7.51 3.34
C LEU A 358 2.12 6.91 4.48
N PHE A 359 2.91 7.74 5.13
CA PHE A 359 3.83 7.35 6.18
C PHE A 359 3.40 7.95 7.51
N GLU A 360 2.87 7.10 8.40
CA GLU A 360 2.64 7.44 9.80
C GLU A 360 3.95 7.33 10.57
N SER A 361 4.47 8.44 11.05
CA SER A 361 5.74 8.48 11.78
C SER A 361 5.66 7.98 13.22
N GLY A 362 4.45 7.71 13.70
CA GLY A 362 4.08 7.25 15.04
C GLY A 362 2.74 7.82 15.46
N TYR A 363 2.30 7.53 16.68
CA TYR A 363 0.98 7.91 17.17
C TYR A 363 1.06 8.96 18.27
N LEU A 364 0.39 10.11 18.08
CA LEU A 364 0.35 11.21 19.04
C LEU A 364 -0.40 10.88 20.35
N THR A 365 -1.16 9.78 20.36
CA THR A 365 -1.83 9.23 21.55
C THR A 365 -0.94 8.29 22.37
N ASN A 366 0.21 7.87 21.85
CA ASN A 366 1.22 7.11 22.58
C ASN A 366 2.27 8.04 23.17
N SER A 367 2.59 7.90 24.47
CA SER A 367 3.48 8.82 25.18
C SER A 367 4.93 8.79 24.67
N ASP A 368 5.41 7.63 24.24
CA ASP A 368 6.80 7.48 23.78
C ASP A 368 6.97 8.00 22.35
N ASP A 369 6.02 7.70 21.48
CA ASP A 369 5.97 8.27 20.13
C ASP A 369 5.80 9.79 20.20
N ALA A 370 4.87 10.31 20.99
CA ALA A 370 4.66 11.75 21.16
C ALA A 370 5.93 12.45 21.66
N ARG A 371 6.62 11.89 22.67
CA ARG A 371 7.89 12.44 23.17
C ARG A 371 8.97 12.50 22.07
N ARG A 372 9.08 11.43 21.30
CA ARG A 372 10.02 11.33 20.18
C ARG A 372 9.68 12.36 19.09
N LEU A 373 8.44 12.39 18.63
CA LEU A 373 7.97 13.23 17.53
C LEU A 373 7.94 14.72 17.89
N PHE A 374 7.82 15.07 19.18
CA PHE A 374 7.91 16.45 19.66
C PHE A 374 9.34 16.96 19.80
N SER A 375 10.32 16.07 19.79
CA SER A 375 11.73 16.45 19.90
C SER A 375 12.35 16.70 18.52
N ARG A 376 13.25 17.69 18.44
CA ARG A 376 14.01 17.95 17.21
C ARG A 376 14.88 16.75 16.80
N ASP A 377 15.40 16.01 17.77
CA ASP A 377 16.24 14.84 17.50
C ASP A 377 15.42 13.68 16.94
N GLY A 378 14.23 13.44 17.48
CA GLY A 378 13.32 12.44 16.94
C GLY A 378 12.84 12.78 15.53
N GLN A 379 12.49 14.05 15.26
CA GLN A 379 12.13 14.51 13.91
C GLN A 379 13.29 14.34 12.91
N ARG A 380 14.53 14.64 13.34
CA ARG A 380 15.73 14.41 12.52
C ARG A 380 16.02 12.92 12.30
N ALA A 381 15.77 12.07 13.29
CA ALA A 381 15.91 10.62 13.13
C ALA A 381 14.94 10.10 12.07
N VAL A 382 13.65 10.46 12.16
CA VAL A 382 12.66 10.13 11.12
C VAL A 382 13.11 10.63 9.74
N ALA A 383 13.58 11.88 9.67
CA ALA A 383 14.04 12.48 8.43
C ALA A 383 15.26 11.78 7.82
N ARG A 384 16.22 11.31 8.65
CA ARG A 384 17.35 10.50 8.15
C ARG A 384 16.89 9.19 7.56
N GLY A 385 16.08 8.41 8.28
CA GLY A 385 15.58 7.13 7.79
C GLY A 385 14.79 7.27 6.49
N LEU A 386 13.95 8.31 6.36
CA LEU A 386 13.26 8.62 5.10
C LEU A 386 14.25 8.95 3.98
N ALA A 387 15.25 9.80 4.25
CA ALA A 387 16.23 10.20 3.26
C ALA A 387 17.07 9.01 2.76
N GLU A 388 17.54 8.14 3.65
CA GLU A 388 18.30 6.94 3.31
C GLU A 388 17.46 5.97 2.44
N ALA A 389 16.20 5.77 2.77
CA ALA A 389 15.30 4.93 1.99
C ALA A 389 15.05 5.52 0.59
N ILE A 390 14.81 6.83 0.49
CA ILE A 390 14.59 7.53 -0.79
C ILE A 390 15.84 7.41 -1.69
N GLU A 391 17.02 7.70 -1.14
CA GLU A 391 18.27 7.62 -1.88
C GLU A 391 18.57 6.19 -2.35
N THR A 392 18.37 5.20 -1.49
CA THR A 392 18.55 3.79 -1.83
C THR A 392 17.56 3.34 -2.91
N HIS A 393 16.31 3.83 -2.85
CA HIS A 393 15.30 3.54 -3.89
C HIS A 393 15.75 4.00 -5.27
N PHE A 394 16.19 5.24 -5.39
CA PHE A 394 16.63 5.78 -6.68
C PHE A 394 17.97 5.23 -7.14
N ALA A 395 18.91 4.93 -6.22
CA ALA A 395 20.18 4.28 -6.57
C ALA A 395 19.97 2.91 -7.23
N ARG A 396 19.03 2.11 -6.72
CA ARG A 396 18.69 0.79 -7.29
C ARG A 396 18.06 0.87 -8.67
N ARG A 397 17.25 1.89 -8.94
CA ARG A 397 16.65 2.10 -10.27
C ARG A 397 17.70 2.39 -11.33
N LEU A 398 18.75 3.12 -10.99
CA LEU A 398 19.86 3.43 -11.90
C LEU A 398 20.69 2.17 -12.28
N THR A 399 20.81 1.22 -11.35
CA THR A 399 21.57 -0.03 -11.58
C THR A 399 20.76 -1.12 -12.26
N SER A 400 19.43 -1.01 -12.35
CA SER A 400 18.55 -1.97 -13.02
C SER A 400 18.22 -1.61 -14.47
N THR A 401 18.78 -0.52 -14.99
CA THR A 401 18.53 -0.01 -16.36
C THR A 401 19.70 -0.32 -17.31
N ASP A 402 20.77 -0.97 -16.81
CA ASP A 402 21.87 -1.54 -17.59
C ASP A 402 21.65 -3.07 -17.74
#